data_188225cda00edc317c1ec01fb5c493d5
#
_entry.id   188225cda00edc317c1ec01fb5c493d5
#
_cell.length_a   1.000
_cell.length_b   1.000
_cell.length_c   1.000
_cell.angle_alpha   90.00
_cell.angle_beta   90.00
_cell.angle_gamma   90.00
#
_symmetry.space_group_name_H-M   'P 1'
#
loop_
_entity.id
_entity.type
_entity.pdbx_description
1 polymer ?
#
loop_
_entity_poly.entity_id
_entity_poly.type
_entity_poly.pdbx_seq_one_letter_code
_entity_poly.pdbx_strand_id
1 'polypeptide(L)'
;MDEMWSYYHDKSHQVWLWWAVDHETNVPLAYTFGTREHKYLDELLSLLEPFSIGTVYADHNYAYQEKLPLDTLVLGKKNTQKIERDHLTLRTRIKRLCRKSICFSKNKDIHIAVIGTFINIFFFGRTFDASTII
;
A
#
# COMPACT_ATOMS: atom_id res chain seq x y z
N MET A 1 -8.46 -4.17 0.62
CA MET A 1 -7.52 -3.15 1.18
C MET A 1 -6.75 -3.73 2.34
N ASP A 2 -5.50 -3.34 2.47
CA ASP A 2 -4.65 -3.68 3.63
C ASP A 2 -3.52 -2.68 3.71
N GLU A 3 -2.83 -2.64 4.83
CA GLU A 3 -1.67 -1.77 5.01
C GLU A 3 -0.42 -2.59 5.35
N MET A 4 0.74 -2.10 4.86
CA MET A 4 2.04 -2.70 5.12
C MET A 4 2.94 -1.72 5.88
N TRP A 5 3.53 -2.20 6.97
CA TRP A 5 4.48 -1.43 7.77
C TRP A 5 5.89 -1.48 7.19
N SER A 6 6.56 -0.34 7.22
CA SER A 6 7.99 -0.22 6.96
C SER A 6 8.58 0.92 7.80
N TYR A 7 9.87 1.15 7.70
CA TYR A 7 10.54 2.24 8.43
C TYR A 7 11.77 2.73 7.67
N TYR A 8 12.20 3.93 8.04
CA TYR A 8 13.50 4.49 7.63
C TYR A 8 14.29 4.86 8.86
N HIS A 9 15.61 4.93 8.77
CA HIS A 9 16.57 5.22 9.84
C HIS A 9 16.48 4.19 10.99
N ASP A 10 15.42 4.21 11.78
CA ASP A 10 15.12 3.24 12.85
C ASP A 10 13.61 2.95 12.91
N LYS A 11 13.23 1.97 13.74
CA LYS A 11 11.84 1.50 13.82
C LYS A 11 10.86 2.52 14.41
N SER A 12 11.35 3.62 14.99
CA SER A 12 10.46 4.71 15.46
C SER A 12 9.97 5.59 14.31
N HIS A 13 10.68 5.57 13.18
CA HIS A 13 10.32 6.33 11.98
C HIS A 13 9.50 5.46 11.02
N GLN A 14 8.25 5.25 11.34
CA GLN A 14 7.37 4.36 10.61
C GLN A 14 6.84 4.99 9.32
N VAL A 15 6.76 4.17 8.27
CA VAL A 15 6.08 4.49 7.02
C VAL A 15 5.14 3.35 6.70
N TRP A 16 3.85 3.67 6.60
CA TRP A 16 2.81 2.72 6.26
C TRP A 16 2.40 2.89 4.80
N LEU A 17 2.32 1.77 4.09
CA LEU A 17 1.80 1.70 2.73
C LEU A 17 0.35 1.21 2.81
N TRP A 18 -0.58 2.05 2.37
CA TRP A 18 -1.99 1.69 2.23
C TRP A 18 -2.23 1.21 0.81
N TRP A 19 -2.82 0.04 0.65
CA TRP A 19 -2.87 -0.70 -0.60
C TRP A 19 -4.29 -1.16 -0.92
N ALA A 20 -4.73 -0.94 -2.17
CA ALA A 20 -6.03 -1.39 -2.65
C ALA A 20 -5.90 -2.15 -3.96
N VAL A 21 -6.52 -3.32 -4.05
CA VAL A 21 -6.56 -4.13 -5.26
C VAL A 21 -8.00 -4.51 -5.59
N ASP A 22 -8.27 -4.79 -6.85
CA ASP A 22 -9.53 -5.39 -7.28
C ASP A 22 -9.61 -6.81 -6.73
N HIS A 23 -10.70 -7.13 -6.04
CA HIS A 23 -10.85 -8.43 -5.38
C HIS A 23 -10.93 -9.60 -6.37
N GLU A 24 -11.57 -9.40 -7.53
CA GLU A 24 -11.75 -10.45 -8.52
C GLU A 24 -10.50 -10.68 -9.36
N THR A 25 -9.92 -9.61 -9.88
CA THR A 25 -8.78 -9.69 -10.82
C THR A 25 -7.41 -9.63 -10.15
N ASN A 26 -7.35 -9.22 -8.87
CA ASN A 26 -6.12 -8.94 -8.14
C ASN A 26 -5.24 -7.84 -8.78
N VAL A 27 -5.85 -6.98 -9.57
CA VAL A 27 -5.14 -5.85 -10.19
C VAL A 27 -5.05 -4.71 -9.17
N PRO A 28 -3.86 -4.17 -8.90
CA PRO A 28 -3.71 -3.01 -8.03
C PRO A 28 -4.46 -1.80 -8.58
N LEU A 29 -5.21 -1.12 -7.72
CA LEU A 29 -5.99 0.05 -8.08
C LEU A 29 -5.34 1.36 -7.62
N ALA A 30 -4.89 1.40 -6.37
CA ALA A 30 -4.29 2.59 -5.80
C ALA A 30 -3.46 2.25 -4.56
N TYR A 31 -2.56 3.17 -4.20
CA TYR A 31 -1.79 3.09 -2.97
C TYR A 31 -1.47 4.50 -2.47
N THR A 32 -1.18 4.60 -1.18
CA THR A 32 -0.66 5.84 -0.59
C THR A 32 0.30 5.52 0.55
N PHE A 33 1.21 6.44 0.82
CA PHE A 33 2.16 6.34 1.93
C PHE A 33 1.79 7.32 3.04
N GLY A 34 2.04 6.93 4.27
CA GLY A 34 1.84 7.79 5.40
C GLY A 34 2.07 7.06 6.71
N THR A 35 1.28 7.41 7.71
CA THR A 35 1.25 6.72 8.99
C THR A 35 0.00 5.82 9.05
N ARG A 36 -0.25 5.19 10.18
CA ARG A 36 -1.47 4.40 10.38
C ARG A 36 -2.68 5.25 10.77
N GLU A 37 -2.58 6.58 10.67
CA GLU A 37 -3.68 7.50 10.92
C GLU A 37 -4.78 7.39 9.85
N HIS A 38 -6.01 7.62 10.25
CA HIS A 38 -7.20 7.48 9.39
C HIS A 38 -7.22 8.43 8.19
N LYS A 39 -6.52 9.58 8.29
CA LYS A 39 -6.42 10.53 7.16
C LYS A 39 -5.79 9.94 5.90
N TYR A 40 -4.89 8.96 6.05
CA TYR A 40 -4.25 8.29 4.91
C TYR A 40 -5.19 7.28 4.26
N LEU A 41 -6.09 6.69 5.02
CA LEU A 41 -7.19 5.92 4.46
C LEU A 41 -8.14 6.82 3.66
N ASP A 42 -8.43 8.02 4.15
CA ASP A 42 -9.22 9.01 3.40
C ASP A 42 -8.57 9.37 2.07
N GLU A 43 -7.26 9.53 2.02
CA GLU A 43 -6.52 9.75 0.76
C GLU A 43 -6.68 8.56 -0.20
N LEU A 44 -6.54 7.33 0.30
CA LEU A 44 -6.73 6.13 -0.50
C LEU A 44 -8.15 6.04 -1.05
N LEU A 45 -9.15 6.31 -0.23
CA LEU A 45 -10.56 6.31 -0.64
C LEU A 45 -10.84 7.37 -1.70
N SER A 46 -10.20 8.54 -1.61
CA SER A 46 -10.30 9.58 -2.64
C SER A 46 -9.75 9.11 -3.98
N LEU A 47 -8.64 8.37 -3.97
CA LEU A 47 -8.06 7.79 -5.19
C LEU A 47 -8.97 6.71 -5.79
N LEU A 48 -9.76 6.03 -4.98
CA LEU A 48 -10.66 4.96 -5.40
C LEU A 48 -12.03 5.46 -5.86
N GLU A 49 -12.37 6.72 -5.61
CA GLU A 49 -13.67 7.30 -5.96
C GLU A 49 -14.10 7.06 -7.42
N PRO A 50 -13.23 7.23 -8.44
CA PRO A 50 -13.60 6.99 -9.84
C PRO A 50 -13.99 5.55 -10.17
N PHE A 51 -13.65 4.57 -9.31
CA PHE A 51 -13.92 3.15 -9.57
C PHE A 51 -15.32 2.69 -9.14
N SER A 52 -16.11 3.54 -8.48
CA SER A 52 -17.48 3.22 -8.04
C SER A 52 -17.58 1.90 -7.28
N ILE A 53 -16.81 1.77 -6.21
CA ILE A 53 -16.66 0.52 -5.46
C ILE A 53 -17.92 0.23 -4.64
N GLY A 54 -18.48 -0.99 -4.79
CA GLY A 54 -19.64 -1.44 -4.04
C GLY A 54 -19.31 -2.19 -2.74
N THR A 55 -18.27 -3.01 -2.74
CA THR A 55 -17.86 -3.82 -1.59
C THR A 55 -16.37 -3.69 -1.34
N VAL A 56 -15.98 -3.52 -0.07
CA VAL A 56 -14.60 -3.44 0.36
C VAL A 56 -14.26 -4.60 1.29
N TYR A 57 -13.25 -5.36 0.95
CA TYR A 57 -12.71 -6.42 1.78
C TYR A 57 -11.47 -5.89 2.51
N ALA A 58 -11.46 -6.00 3.83
CA ALA A 58 -10.37 -5.52 4.67
C ALA A 58 -10.19 -6.42 5.90
N ASP A 59 -9.07 -6.28 6.58
CA ASP A 59 -8.88 -6.94 7.87
C ASP A 59 -9.60 -6.17 9.00
N HIS A 60 -9.43 -6.61 10.25
CA HIS A 60 -10.12 -6.03 11.39
C HIS A 60 -9.51 -4.72 11.91
N ASN A 61 -8.79 -3.95 11.07
CA ASN A 61 -8.31 -2.64 11.47
C ASN A 61 -9.48 -1.69 11.70
N TYR A 62 -9.49 -1.05 12.85
CA TYR A 62 -10.53 -0.10 13.25
C TYR A 62 -10.76 1.04 12.26
N ALA A 63 -9.72 1.49 11.57
CA ALA A 63 -9.83 2.56 10.57
C ALA A 63 -10.86 2.25 9.49
N TYR A 64 -10.91 1.01 9.01
CA TYR A 64 -11.86 0.61 7.97
C TYR A 64 -13.30 0.64 8.49
N GLN A 65 -13.50 0.24 9.74
CA GLN A 65 -14.82 0.23 10.36
C GLN A 65 -15.36 1.65 10.59
N GLU A 66 -14.48 2.58 10.89
CA GLU A 66 -14.85 3.99 11.12
C GLU A 66 -15.14 4.73 9.83
N LYS A 67 -14.37 4.48 8.77
CA LYS A 67 -14.43 5.26 7.52
C LYS A 67 -15.36 4.69 6.46
N LEU A 68 -15.71 3.42 6.54
CA LEU A 68 -16.53 2.73 5.54
C LEU A 68 -17.89 2.36 6.10
N PRO A 69 -18.98 2.48 5.27
CA PRO A 69 -20.30 2.00 5.68
C PRO A 69 -20.28 0.50 5.98
N LEU A 70 -20.97 0.08 7.04
CA LEU A 70 -21.00 -1.33 7.47
C LEU A 70 -21.56 -2.28 6.41
N ASP A 71 -22.47 -1.80 5.57
CA ASP A 71 -23.09 -2.59 4.49
C ASP A 71 -22.15 -2.81 3.30
N THR A 72 -21.09 -2.01 3.16
CA THR A 72 -20.11 -2.15 2.09
C THR A 72 -18.83 -2.86 2.55
N LEU A 73 -18.60 -3.00 3.85
CA LEU A 73 -17.38 -3.54 4.41
C LEU A 73 -17.52 -5.02 4.80
N VAL A 74 -16.64 -5.86 4.27
CA VAL A 74 -16.50 -7.27 4.66
C VAL A 74 -15.15 -7.47 5.33
N LEU A 75 -15.18 -7.81 6.63
CA LEU A 75 -13.98 -8.00 7.42
C LEU A 75 -13.52 -9.45 7.39
N GLY A 76 -12.21 -9.66 7.45
CA GLY A 76 -11.61 -10.98 7.60
C GLY A 76 -10.33 -11.17 6.78
N LYS A 77 -9.40 -11.93 7.32
CA LYS A 77 -8.10 -12.21 6.67
C LYS A 77 -8.22 -13.02 5.38
N LYS A 78 -9.22 -13.87 5.29
CA LYS A 78 -9.42 -14.74 4.12
C LYS A 78 -9.47 -13.95 2.81
N ASN A 79 -10.07 -12.77 2.83
CA ASN A 79 -10.27 -11.96 1.64
C ASN A 79 -9.09 -11.01 1.35
N THR A 80 -8.08 -10.94 2.22
CA THR A 80 -6.91 -10.07 2.06
C THR A 80 -5.61 -10.84 1.79
N GLN A 81 -5.66 -12.16 1.68
CA GLN A 81 -4.47 -13.00 1.42
C GLN A 81 -3.74 -12.64 0.14
N LYS A 82 -4.45 -12.22 -0.90
CA LYS A 82 -3.84 -11.81 -2.17
C LYS A 82 -3.00 -10.55 -1.99
N ILE A 83 -3.45 -9.63 -1.15
CA ILE A 83 -2.72 -8.41 -0.80
C ILE A 83 -1.46 -8.76 0.00
N GLU A 84 -1.55 -9.71 0.91
CA GLU A 84 -0.40 -10.19 1.67
C GLU A 84 0.69 -10.76 0.74
N ARG A 85 0.31 -11.41 -0.35
CA ARG A 85 1.26 -11.85 -1.39
C ARG A 85 1.95 -10.68 -2.08
N ASP A 86 1.21 -9.63 -2.40
CA ASP A 86 1.79 -8.42 -2.99
C ASP A 86 2.78 -7.77 -2.02
N HIS A 87 2.43 -7.69 -0.75
CA HIS A 87 3.32 -7.19 0.31
C HIS A 87 4.58 -8.07 0.44
N LEU A 88 4.44 -9.38 0.37
CA LEU A 88 5.57 -10.30 0.38
C LEU A 88 6.48 -10.08 -0.83
N THR A 89 5.92 -9.88 -2.00
CA THR A 89 6.67 -9.55 -3.21
C THR A 89 7.50 -8.28 -3.03
N LEU A 90 6.90 -7.23 -2.46
CA LEU A 90 7.62 -5.99 -2.15
C LEU A 90 8.78 -6.24 -1.18
N ARG A 91 8.55 -6.99 -0.11
CA ARG A 91 9.57 -7.27 0.90
C ARG A 91 10.71 -8.13 0.38
N THR A 92 10.45 -9.03 -0.56
CA THR A 92 11.49 -9.91 -1.11
C THR A 92 12.27 -9.26 -2.24
N ARG A 93 11.65 -8.37 -3.03
CA ARG A 93 12.29 -7.75 -4.20
C ARG A 93 12.94 -6.41 -3.90
N ILE A 94 12.48 -5.69 -2.90
CA ILE A 94 13.06 -4.39 -2.50
C ILE A 94 13.96 -4.61 -1.29
N LYS A 95 15.28 -4.48 -1.48
CA LYS A 95 16.26 -4.73 -0.41
C LYS A 95 16.02 -3.92 0.86
N ARG A 96 15.55 -2.67 0.71
CA ARG A 96 15.24 -1.77 1.83
C ARG A 96 14.12 -2.28 2.73
N LEU A 97 13.27 -3.18 2.22
CA LEU A 97 12.15 -3.78 2.95
C LEU A 97 12.47 -5.17 3.50
N CYS A 98 13.61 -5.76 3.13
CA CYS A 98 14.02 -7.07 3.64
C CYS A 98 14.28 -7.02 5.13
N ARG A 99 13.66 -7.94 5.87
CA ARG A 99 13.90 -8.09 7.31
C ARG A 99 15.32 -8.55 7.58
N LYS A 100 15.92 -8.05 8.67
CA LYS A 100 17.29 -8.38 9.10
C LYS A 100 18.37 -8.05 8.05
N SER A 101 18.08 -7.14 7.15
CA SER A 101 19.03 -6.64 6.16
C SER A 101 19.76 -5.41 6.69
N ILE A 102 21.03 -5.26 6.30
CA ILE A 102 21.80 -4.03 6.50
C ILE A 102 21.43 -2.93 5.50
N CYS A 103 20.61 -3.27 4.50
CA CYS A 103 20.20 -2.36 3.42
C CYS A 103 18.95 -1.55 3.79
N PHE A 104 18.76 -1.17 5.04
CA PHE A 104 17.63 -0.36 5.48
C PHE A 104 17.72 1.08 4.99
N SER A 105 16.56 1.71 4.82
CA SER A 105 16.47 3.11 4.38
C SER A 105 16.93 4.08 5.46
N LYS A 106 17.61 5.15 5.06
CA LYS A 106 18.08 6.20 5.96
C LYS A 106 17.35 7.53 5.80
N ASN A 107 16.59 7.70 4.73
CA ASN A 107 15.87 8.93 4.41
C ASN A 107 14.44 8.61 3.99
N LYS A 108 13.47 9.35 4.53
CA LYS A 108 12.05 9.12 4.27
C LYS A 108 11.69 9.31 2.80
N ASP A 109 12.13 10.40 2.19
CA ASP A 109 11.75 10.73 0.81
C ASP A 109 12.33 9.72 -0.19
N ILE A 110 13.57 9.29 0.03
CA ILE A 110 14.20 8.25 -0.78
C ILE A 110 13.50 6.90 -0.57
N HIS A 111 13.14 6.58 0.66
CA HIS A 111 12.40 5.35 0.99
C HIS A 111 11.08 5.27 0.21
N ILE A 112 10.29 6.31 0.28
CA ILE A 112 9.00 6.41 -0.44
C ILE A 112 9.21 6.39 -1.96
N ALA A 113 10.19 7.14 -2.46
CA ALA A 113 10.50 7.20 -3.88
C ALA A 113 10.90 5.84 -4.47
N VAL A 114 11.76 5.10 -3.78
CA VAL A 114 12.21 3.76 -4.22
C VAL A 114 11.03 2.78 -4.26
N ILE A 115 10.24 2.73 -3.20
CA ILE A 115 9.10 1.81 -3.11
C ILE A 115 8.04 2.20 -4.13
N GLY A 116 7.69 3.47 -4.23
CA GLY A 116 6.71 3.97 -5.19
C GLY A 116 7.13 3.73 -6.64
N THR A 117 8.40 3.93 -6.96
CA THR A 117 8.94 3.63 -8.29
C THR A 117 8.82 2.14 -8.63
N PHE A 118 9.17 1.27 -7.70
CA PHE A 118 9.02 -0.16 -7.89
C PHE A 118 7.55 -0.56 -8.11
N ILE A 119 6.65 -0.03 -7.30
CA ILE A 119 5.21 -0.29 -7.43
C ILE A 119 4.70 0.16 -8.80
N ASN A 120 5.05 1.37 -9.23
CA ASN A 120 4.60 1.91 -10.51
C ASN A 120 5.09 1.08 -11.69
N ILE A 121 6.32 0.60 -11.67
CA ILE A 121 6.88 -0.21 -12.75
C ILE A 121 6.35 -1.64 -12.70
N PHE A 122 6.44 -2.28 -11.53
CA PHE A 122 6.15 -3.71 -11.39
C PHE A 122 4.65 -4.01 -11.40
N PHE A 123 3.86 -3.25 -10.64
CA PHE A 123 2.43 -3.52 -10.49
C PHE A 123 1.55 -2.76 -11.49
N PHE A 124 1.93 -1.52 -11.85
CA PHE A 124 1.14 -0.69 -12.78
C PHE A 124 1.69 -0.69 -14.20
N GLY A 125 2.82 -1.36 -14.45
CA GLY A 125 3.41 -1.46 -15.79
C GLY A 125 3.86 -0.15 -16.40
N ARG A 126 4.09 0.89 -15.58
CA ARG A 126 4.57 2.19 -16.06
C ARG A 126 6.06 2.12 -16.37
N THR A 127 6.43 2.58 -17.57
CA THR A 127 7.84 2.75 -17.94
C THR A 127 8.23 4.21 -17.75
N PHE A 128 9.43 4.43 -17.19
CA PHE A 128 9.99 5.78 -17.11
C PHE A 128 10.72 6.11 -18.42
N ASP A 129 10.17 7.08 -19.13
CA ASP A 129 10.88 7.74 -20.23
C ASP A 129 11.66 8.92 -19.66
N ALA A 130 12.88 9.14 -20.14
CA ALA A 130 13.72 10.27 -19.74
C ALA A 130 13.02 11.63 -19.93
N SER A 131 12.07 11.73 -20.85
CA SER A 131 11.27 12.93 -21.07
C SER A 131 10.25 13.20 -19.95
N THR A 132 9.93 12.22 -19.11
CA THR A 132 8.95 12.36 -18.02
C THR A 132 9.58 12.66 -16.66
N ILE A 133 10.90 12.70 -16.57
CA ILE A 133 11.65 12.94 -15.32
C ILE A 133 11.89 14.44 -15.06
N ILE A 134 11.43 15.30 -15.92
CA ILE A 134 11.63 16.74 -15.78
C ILE A 134 10.54 17.39 -14.96
#